data_fde4bcb4a56bc162dfde70c1e4ea1a61
#
_entry.id   fde4bcb4a56bc162dfde70c1e4ea1a61
#
_cell.length_a   1.000
_cell.length_b   1.000
_cell.length_c   1.000
_cell.angle_alpha   90.00
_cell.angle_beta   90.00
_cell.angle_gamma   90.00
#
_symmetry.space_group_name_H-M   'P 1'
#
loop_
_entity.id
_entity.type
_entity.pdbx_description
1 polymer ?
#
loop_
_entity_poly.entity_id
_entity_poly.type
_entity_poly.pdbx_seq_one_letter_code
_entity_poly.pdbx_strand_id
1 'polypeptide(L)'
;MQAITDTKHLTVQTLPSILILTGEDVGQFEWLKKDILKKIGYDPSDLNYSYFDMKEASYAEVELDLVSLPFFADEKIVILDHLLDLTTTKKRYLTDEDLKQFENYLENPSESTRLVIIAEGKLDSKRRLVKLLKRDAQIIEAATPKEQEVKRYFASQAQELGLQFVGDSLDQLLLKSGYDFGELQKNLALLQAYKEDGQITLEDIEEVVPKTLQDNIFDLTQMILKRQIDQARNLVKDLRLQGEDEIKLIAILLGQFRMFSQVKIFSEEGQSENQIVASLSELSGRKVNPYQVKFALRDSRKLSLSFLKQAMMTFIETDYAIKSGTYDKDYLFDLALLKVANSV
;
A
#
# COMPACT_ATOMS: atom_id res chain seq x y z
N MET A 1 12.25 2.32 -9.98
CA MET A 1 12.34 1.45 -8.80
C MET A 1 13.79 1.12 -8.47
N GLN A 2 14.49 2.13 -7.96
CA GLN A 2 15.92 2.07 -7.69
C GLN A 2 16.26 0.96 -6.68
N ALA A 3 15.54 0.88 -5.56
CA ALA A 3 15.76 -0.11 -4.51
C ALA A 3 15.84 -1.57 -5.03
N ILE A 4 14.97 -1.95 -5.97
CA ILE A 4 14.95 -3.30 -6.56
C ILE A 4 16.19 -3.50 -7.45
N THR A 5 16.63 -2.45 -8.14
CA THR A 5 17.85 -2.51 -8.96
C THR A 5 19.09 -2.67 -8.06
N ASP A 6 19.12 -1.98 -6.92
CA ASP A 6 20.21 -2.03 -5.95
C ASP A 6 20.38 -3.42 -5.33
N THR A 7 19.28 -4.21 -5.23
CA THR A 7 19.35 -5.59 -4.74
C THR A 7 19.76 -6.61 -5.81
N LYS A 8 19.77 -6.29 -7.12
CA LYS A 8 19.99 -7.28 -8.19
C LYS A 8 21.30 -8.06 -8.06
N HIS A 9 22.35 -7.42 -7.59
CA HIS A 9 23.68 -8.02 -7.45
C HIS A 9 24.01 -8.43 -6.01
N LEU A 10 23.03 -8.35 -5.10
CA LEU A 10 23.23 -8.74 -3.71
C LEU A 10 23.34 -10.26 -3.60
N THR A 11 24.39 -10.71 -2.95
CA THR A 11 24.66 -12.11 -2.57
C THR A 11 25.36 -12.10 -1.22
N VAL A 12 25.60 -13.25 -0.61
CA VAL A 12 26.42 -13.36 0.60
C VAL A 12 27.79 -12.70 0.39
N GLN A 13 28.44 -12.95 -0.75
CA GLN A 13 29.79 -12.45 -1.05
C GLN A 13 29.81 -10.92 -1.31
N THR A 14 28.74 -10.36 -1.83
CA THR A 14 28.64 -8.92 -2.15
C THR A 14 27.88 -8.12 -1.09
N LEU A 15 27.46 -8.76 0.01
CA LEU A 15 26.81 -8.09 1.12
C LEU A 15 27.78 -7.07 1.75
N PRO A 16 27.45 -5.77 1.84
CA PRO A 16 28.30 -4.79 2.50
C PRO A 16 28.41 -5.07 3.99
N SER A 17 29.40 -4.47 4.66
CA SER A 17 29.56 -4.58 6.11
C SER A 17 28.29 -4.17 6.86
N ILE A 18 27.59 -3.14 6.37
CA ILE A 18 26.30 -2.71 6.91
C ILE A 18 25.33 -2.45 5.76
N LEU A 19 24.18 -3.15 5.78
CA LEU A 19 23.07 -2.96 4.86
C LEU A 19 21.85 -2.47 5.64
N ILE A 20 21.16 -1.46 5.13
CA ILE A 20 19.90 -0.96 5.71
C ILE A 20 18.80 -1.05 4.67
N LEU A 21 17.73 -1.76 5.00
CA LEU A 21 16.45 -1.69 4.30
C LEU A 21 15.52 -0.75 5.06
N THR A 22 15.00 0.27 4.37
CA THR A 22 14.07 1.25 4.93
C THR A 22 13.05 1.66 3.88
N GLY A 23 12.03 2.43 4.25
CA GLY A 23 11.07 3.02 3.31
C GLY A 23 9.64 3.00 3.78
N GLU A 24 8.81 3.79 3.11
CA GLU A 24 7.40 4.03 3.46
C GLU A 24 6.42 3.24 2.55
N ASP A 25 6.87 2.66 1.46
CA ASP A 25 6.07 1.78 0.61
C ASP A 25 6.06 0.37 1.18
N VAL A 26 5.01 0.03 1.91
CA VAL A 26 4.90 -1.25 2.64
C VAL A 26 5.02 -2.46 1.72
N GLY A 27 4.36 -2.43 0.55
CA GLY A 27 4.37 -3.55 -0.40
C GLY A 27 5.76 -3.81 -0.97
N GLN A 28 6.46 -2.74 -1.38
CA GLN A 28 7.83 -2.83 -1.87
C GLN A 28 8.81 -3.22 -0.76
N PHE A 29 8.62 -2.66 0.45
CA PHE A 29 9.45 -2.97 1.62
C PHE A 29 9.39 -4.46 1.99
N GLU A 30 8.22 -5.03 2.12
CA GLU A 30 8.03 -6.43 2.42
C GLU A 30 8.59 -7.36 1.32
N TRP A 31 8.43 -6.96 0.07
CA TRP A 31 9.02 -7.70 -1.04
C TRP A 31 10.55 -7.66 -0.98
N LEU A 32 11.15 -6.48 -0.78
CA LEU A 32 12.60 -6.30 -0.67
C LEU A 32 13.17 -7.05 0.54
N LYS A 33 12.48 -7.05 1.68
CA LYS A 33 12.87 -7.82 2.87
C LYS A 33 13.01 -9.31 2.52
N LYS A 34 11.99 -9.89 1.89
CA LYS A 34 12.03 -11.30 1.47
C LYS A 34 13.13 -11.57 0.44
N ASP A 35 13.30 -10.68 -0.52
CA ASP A 35 14.31 -10.81 -1.59
C ASP A 35 15.74 -10.74 -1.01
N ILE A 36 16.01 -9.79 -0.11
CA ILE A 36 17.30 -9.64 0.58
C ILE A 36 17.60 -10.90 1.40
N LEU A 37 16.68 -11.35 2.27
CA LEU A 37 16.87 -12.53 3.09
C LEU A 37 17.16 -13.79 2.25
N LYS A 38 16.43 -13.95 1.14
CA LYS A 38 16.67 -15.04 0.18
C LYS A 38 18.06 -14.95 -0.47
N LYS A 39 18.46 -13.76 -0.90
CA LYS A 39 19.74 -13.54 -1.62
C LYS A 39 20.96 -13.70 -0.73
N ILE A 40 20.85 -13.32 0.53
CA ILE A 40 21.91 -13.58 1.50
C ILE A 40 21.89 -15.04 2.06
N GLY A 41 20.95 -15.87 1.58
CA GLY A 41 20.86 -17.27 1.98
C GLY A 41 20.45 -17.48 3.43
N TYR A 42 19.66 -16.58 4.02
CA TYR A 42 19.22 -16.68 5.41
C TYR A 42 18.50 -18.00 5.68
N ASP A 43 19.03 -18.77 6.62
CA ASP A 43 18.43 -20.00 7.16
C ASP A 43 18.44 -19.90 8.70
N PRO A 44 17.28 -19.99 9.38
CA PRO A 44 17.21 -19.94 10.84
C PRO A 44 17.98 -21.06 11.55
N SER A 45 18.32 -22.15 10.86
CA SER A 45 19.09 -23.28 11.39
C SER A 45 20.60 -23.14 11.23
N ASP A 46 21.07 -22.18 10.43
CA ASP A 46 22.49 -21.93 10.20
C ASP A 46 23.06 -21.01 11.28
N LEU A 47 24.03 -21.50 12.04
CA LEU A 47 24.69 -20.79 13.15
C LEU A 47 25.54 -19.57 12.72
N ASN A 48 25.72 -19.35 11.41
CA ASN A 48 26.37 -18.15 10.89
C ASN A 48 25.40 -16.97 10.77
N TYR A 49 24.11 -17.19 11.04
CA TYR A 49 23.08 -16.13 11.02
C TYR A 49 22.48 -15.95 12.40
N SER A 50 22.33 -14.71 12.81
CA SER A 50 21.56 -14.31 13.99
C SER A 50 20.46 -13.36 13.57
N TYR A 51 19.23 -13.62 14.00
CA TYR A 51 18.07 -12.80 13.68
C TYR A 51 17.41 -12.32 14.96
N PHE A 52 17.34 -11.03 15.14
CA PHE A 52 16.72 -10.38 16.29
C PHE A 52 15.53 -9.52 15.84
N ASP A 53 14.33 -9.87 16.30
CA ASP A 53 13.18 -8.96 16.24
C ASP A 53 13.28 -7.97 17.38
N MET A 54 13.60 -6.71 17.07
CA MET A 54 13.80 -5.65 18.07
C MET A 54 12.54 -5.29 18.86
N LYS A 55 11.38 -5.83 18.50
CA LYS A 55 10.17 -5.72 19.32
C LYS A 55 10.24 -6.57 20.58
N GLU A 56 11.03 -7.65 20.57
CA GLU A 56 11.09 -8.67 21.60
C GLU A 56 12.50 -8.85 22.17
N ALA A 57 13.53 -8.66 21.34
CA ALA A 57 14.93 -8.85 21.72
C ALA A 57 15.46 -7.69 22.59
N SER A 58 16.29 -8.05 23.59
CA SER A 58 17.04 -7.04 24.35
C SER A 58 18.30 -6.61 23.60
N TYR A 59 18.70 -5.33 23.72
CA TYR A 59 19.94 -4.87 23.08
C TYR A 59 21.18 -5.58 23.65
N ALA A 60 21.18 -5.97 24.92
CA ALA A 60 22.29 -6.71 25.52
C ALA A 60 22.57 -8.05 24.81
N GLU A 61 21.53 -8.77 24.38
CA GLU A 61 21.68 -10.00 23.59
C GLU A 61 22.25 -9.69 22.20
N VAL A 62 21.74 -8.62 21.56
CA VAL A 62 22.25 -8.13 20.26
C VAL A 62 23.73 -7.74 20.36
N GLU A 63 24.12 -6.96 21.37
CA GLU A 63 25.49 -6.50 21.57
C GLU A 63 26.47 -7.66 21.73
N LEU A 64 26.12 -8.64 22.57
CA LEU A 64 26.93 -9.86 22.75
C LEU A 64 27.18 -10.57 21.42
N ASP A 65 26.16 -10.66 20.58
CA ASP A 65 26.31 -11.31 19.29
C ASP A 65 27.08 -10.45 18.30
N LEU A 66 26.87 -9.12 18.26
CA LEU A 66 27.60 -8.22 17.37
C LEU A 66 29.12 -8.27 17.59
N VAL A 67 29.59 -8.44 18.84
CA VAL A 67 31.03 -8.44 19.19
C VAL A 67 31.65 -9.82 19.23
N SER A 68 30.85 -10.91 19.32
CA SER A 68 31.37 -12.26 19.33
C SER A 68 31.94 -12.68 17.98
N LEU A 69 32.92 -13.57 17.98
CA LEU A 69 33.47 -14.15 16.75
C LEU A 69 32.55 -15.23 16.18
N PRO A 70 32.52 -15.40 14.85
CA PRO A 70 31.79 -16.51 14.23
C PRO A 70 32.40 -17.87 14.63
N PHE A 71 31.56 -18.90 14.76
CA PHE A 71 31.99 -20.22 15.22
C PHE A 71 32.53 -21.12 14.07
N PHE A 72 31.94 -21.03 12.90
CA PHE A 72 32.19 -22.02 11.82
C PHE A 72 32.54 -21.35 10.47
N ALA A 73 32.62 -20.03 10.39
CA ALA A 73 32.92 -19.29 9.18
C ALA A 73 33.87 -18.12 9.48
N ASP A 74 34.39 -17.48 8.45
CA ASP A 74 35.21 -16.27 8.60
C ASP A 74 34.38 -15.03 8.95
N GLU A 75 33.12 -15.03 8.56
CA GLU A 75 32.15 -13.95 8.81
C GLU A 75 30.79 -14.51 9.21
N LYS A 76 30.05 -13.73 9.99
CA LYS A 76 28.65 -14.00 10.33
C LYS A 76 27.76 -12.82 9.92
N ILE A 77 26.46 -13.09 9.81
CA ILE A 77 25.45 -12.10 9.45
C ILE A 77 24.49 -11.92 10.62
N VAL A 78 24.42 -10.70 11.14
CA VAL A 78 23.47 -10.32 12.19
C VAL A 78 22.36 -9.47 11.56
N ILE A 79 21.12 -9.88 11.75
CA ILE A 79 19.93 -9.24 11.21
C ILE A 79 19.14 -8.63 12.34
N LEU A 80 18.96 -7.30 12.30
CA LEU A 80 18.13 -6.54 13.24
C LEU A 80 16.85 -6.13 12.54
N ASP A 81 15.76 -6.84 12.80
CA ASP A 81 14.44 -6.52 12.24
C ASP A 81 13.67 -5.58 13.15
N HIS A 82 12.81 -4.76 12.56
CA HIS A 82 11.98 -3.76 13.24
C HIS A 82 12.78 -2.73 14.05
N LEU A 83 14.00 -2.38 13.66
CA LEU A 83 14.77 -1.33 14.35
C LEU A 83 14.19 0.07 14.04
N LEU A 84 12.98 0.31 14.55
CA LEU A 84 12.21 1.54 14.30
C LEU A 84 12.84 2.78 14.93
N ASP A 85 13.81 2.59 15.85
CA ASP A 85 14.59 3.66 16.45
C ASP A 85 15.38 4.50 15.44
N LEU A 86 15.58 4.01 14.23
CA LEU A 86 16.19 4.76 13.13
C LEU A 86 15.22 5.68 12.40
N THR A 87 13.91 5.48 12.58
CA THR A 87 12.90 6.12 11.74
C THR A 87 12.23 7.32 12.41
N THR A 88 11.40 8.04 11.66
CA THR A 88 10.61 9.17 12.17
C THR A 88 9.42 8.75 13.02
N THR A 89 9.15 7.44 13.16
CA THR A 89 8.08 6.93 14.02
C THR A 89 8.34 7.27 15.49
N LYS A 90 7.27 7.34 16.29
CA LYS A 90 7.35 7.54 17.74
C LYS A 90 7.68 6.27 18.51
N LYS A 91 7.52 5.09 17.89
CA LYS A 91 7.86 3.81 18.53
C LYS A 91 9.36 3.69 18.67
N ARG A 92 9.81 3.25 19.85
CA ARG A 92 11.20 2.97 20.18
C ARG A 92 11.27 1.67 20.94
N TYR A 93 12.34 0.93 20.70
CA TYR A 93 12.62 -0.35 21.37
C TYR A 93 13.94 -0.29 22.14
N LEU A 94 14.83 0.66 21.82
CA LEU A 94 16.10 0.87 22.48
C LEU A 94 15.99 1.99 23.52
N THR A 95 16.64 1.78 24.69
CA THR A 95 16.83 2.84 25.67
C THR A 95 17.89 3.84 25.20
N ASP A 96 18.01 4.97 25.88
CA ASP A 96 19.05 5.96 25.56
C ASP A 96 20.47 5.40 25.83
N GLU A 97 20.61 4.42 26.72
CA GLU A 97 21.86 3.72 27.01
C GLU A 97 22.19 2.73 25.89
N ASP A 98 21.23 1.90 25.47
CA ASP A 98 21.37 0.99 24.33
C ASP A 98 21.77 1.72 23.06
N LEU A 99 21.14 2.89 22.79
CA LEU A 99 21.47 3.72 21.64
C LEU A 99 22.92 4.18 21.67
N LYS A 100 23.45 4.57 22.84
CA LYS A 100 24.86 4.97 22.98
C LYS A 100 25.81 3.79 22.78
N GLN A 101 25.47 2.63 23.33
CA GLN A 101 26.27 1.40 23.14
C GLN A 101 26.29 0.99 21.66
N PHE A 102 25.15 1.06 20.98
CA PHE A 102 25.08 0.79 19.55
C PHE A 102 25.85 1.81 18.70
N GLU A 103 25.77 3.11 19.05
CA GLU A 103 26.59 4.13 18.39
C GLU A 103 28.11 3.86 18.55
N ASN A 104 28.54 3.43 19.74
CA ASN A 104 29.94 3.08 20.01
C ASN A 104 30.38 1.84 19.18
N TYR A 105 29.51 0.83 19.06
CA TYR A 105 29.79 -0.33 18.21
C TYR A 105 29.97 0.11 16.74
N LEU A 106 29.12 1.00 16.23
CA LEU A 106 29.17 1.47 14.85
C LEU A 106 30.39 2.38 14.55
N GLU A 107 31.04 2.94 15.57
CA GLU A 107 32.30 3.67 15.37
C GLU A 107 33.47 2.72 15.06
N ASN A 108 33.44 1.47 15.58
CA ASN A 108 34.43 0.44 15.34
C ASN A 108 33.75 -0.95 15.21
N PRO A 109 33.00 -1.20 14.12
CA PRO A 109 32.30 -2.47 13.97
C PRO A 109 33.25 -3.63 13.77
N SER A 110 32.84 -4.82 14.21
CA SER A 110 33.61 -6.06 14.00
C SER A 110 33.76 -6.35 12.50
N GLU A 111 34.99 -6.60 12.04
CA GLU A 111 35.27 -6.95 10.64
C GLU A 111 34.70 -8.31 10.24
N SER A 112 34.47 -9.21 11.23
CA SER A 112 33.87 -10.53 11.01
C SER A 112 32.34 -10.56 11.11
N THR A 113 31.70 -9.39 11.28
CA THR A 113 30.23 -9.31 11.40
C THR A 113 29.67 -8.42 10.31
N ARG A 114 28.77 -8.97 9.49
CA ARG A 114 27.96 -8.19 8.53
C ARG A 114 26.60 -7.90 9.17
N LEU A 115 26.22 -6.64 9.17
CA LEU A 115 25.03 -6.16 9.84
C LEU A 115 23.93 -5.82 8.80
N VAL A 116 22.79 -6.45 8.91
CA VAL A 116 21.60 -6.16 8.11
C VAL A 116 20.54 -5.54 9.00
N ILE A 117 20.17 -4.32 8.75
CA ILE A 117 19.15 -3.58 9.51
C ILE A 117 17.89 -3.44 8.66
N ILE A 118 16.75 -3.82 9.23
CA ILE A 118 15.43 -3.74 8.60
C ILE A 118 14.58 -2.79 9.45
N ALA A 119 14.28 -1.60 8.90
CA ALA A 119 13.62 -0.52 9.60
C ALA A 119 12.53 0.11 8.73
N GLU A 120 11.29 -0.38 8.85
CA GLU A 120 10.14 0.15 8.12
C GLU A 120 9.89 1.62 8.47
N GLY A 121 9.75 2.45 7.43
CA GLY A 121 9.49 3.88 7.55
C GLY A 121 10.66 4.74 7.08
N LYS A 122 10.52 6.05 7.21
CA LYS A 122 11.52 7.03 6.79
C LYS A 122 12.61 7.21 7.84
N LEU A 123 13.87 7.16 7.45
CA LEU A 123 15.01 7.43 8.35
C LEU A 123 14.99 8.87 8.90
N ASP A 124 15.15 8.98 10.20
CA ASP A 124 15.28 10.29 10.87
C ASP A 124 16.72 10.83 10.80
N SER A 125 17.00 11.61 9.77
CA SER A 125 18.32 12.19 9.53
C SER A 125 18.84 13.11 10.64
N LYS A 126 18.01 13.48 11.64
CA LYS A 126 18.43 14.28 12.80
C LYS A 126 19.15 13.43 13.84
N ARG A 127 18.88 12.13 13.90
CA ARG A 127 19.48 11.22 14.89
C ARG A 127 20.94 10.96 14.58
N ARG A 128 21.76 10.94 15.63
CA ARG A 128 23.20 10.66 15.53
C ARG A 128 23.45 9.28 14.94
N LEU A 129 22.72 8.26 15.42
CA LEU A 129 22.80 6.89 14.92
C LEU A 129 22.57 6.81 13.40
N VAL A 130 21.56 7.52 12.86
CA VAL A 130 21.29 7.56 11.41
C VAL A 130 22.42 8.26 10.65
N LYS A 131 23.07 9.28 11.24
CA LYS A 131 24.20 9.95 10.59
C LYS A 131 25.43 9.04 10.51
N LEU A 132 25.72 8.25 11.56
CA LEU A 132 26.78 7.24 11.55
C LEU A 132 26.51 6.19 10.48
N LEU A 133 25.31 5.61 10.49
CA LEU A 133 24.92 4.59 9.52
C LEU A 133 24.97 5.11 8.07
N LYS A 134 24.57 6.35 7.81
CA LYS A 134 24.67 6.94 6.46
C LYS A 134 26.11 7.10 5.95
N ARG A 135 27.09 7.15 6.82
CA ARG A 135 28.50 7.21 6.43
C ARG A 135 29.01 5.89 5.87
N ASP A 136 28.62 4.79 6.48
CA ASP A 136 29.27 3.47 6.29
C ASP A 136 28.33 2.41 5.69
N ALA A 137 27.02 2.62 5.72
CA ALA A 137 26.04 1.64 5.26
C ALA A 137 25.60 1.86 3.81
N GLN A 138 25.33 0.76 3.11
CA GLN A 138 24.49 0.79 1.92
C GLN A 138 23.03 0.86 2.35
N ILE A 139 22.29 1.85 1.84
CA ILE A 139 20.88 2.05 2.15
C ILE A 139 20.03 1.69 0.94
N ILE A 140 19.08 0.79 1.13
CA ILE A 140 18.05 0.42 0.17
C ILE A 140 16.75 1.02 0.67
N GLU A 141 16.20 1.99 -0.06
CA GLU A 141 15.00 2.73 0.35
C GLU A 141 13.80 2.32 -0.52
N ALA A 142 12.82 1.65 0.10
CA ALA A 142 11.51 1.36 -0.49
C ALA A 142 10.66 2.65 -0.51
N ALA A 143 11.05 3.60 -1.36
CA ALA A 143 10.31 4.84 -1.55
C ALA A 143 9.05 4.59 -2.40
N THR A 144 7.98 5.32 -2.12
CA THR A 144 6.75 5.24 -2.94
C THR A 144 7.05 5.61 -4.39
N PRO A 145 6.90 4.67 -5.33
CA PRO A 145 7.27 4.89 -6.72
C PRO A 145 6.24 5.75 -7.45
N LYS A 146 6.66 6.41 -8.52
CA LYS A 146 5.75 7.10 -9.42
C LYS A 146 4.98 6.08 -10.28
N GLU A 147 3.73 6.38 -10.66
CA GLU A 147 2.90 5.51 -11.49
C GLU A 147 3.60 5.00 -12.76
N GLN A 148 4.37 5.85 -13.44
CA GLN A 148 5.14 5.45 -14.63
C GLN A 148 6.26 4.46 -14.31
N GLU A 149 6.84 4.54 -13.12
CA GLU A 149 7.87 3.59 -12.68
C GLU A 149 7.23 2.25 -12.32
N VAL A 150 6.06 2.29 -11.66
CA VAL A 150 5.24 1.10 -11.39
C VAL A 150 4.88 0.42 -12.71
N LYS A 151 4.31 1.16 -13.66
CA LYS A 151 3.93 0.62 -14.97
C LYS A 151 5.10 -0.05 -15.69
N ARG A 152 6.25 0.62 -15.78
CA ARG A 152 7.44 0.06 -16.43
C ARG A 152 7.96 -1.21 -15.75
N TYR A 153 8.00 -1.19 -14.43
CA TYR A 153 8.45 -2.35 -13.65
C TYR A 153 7.51 -3.55 -13.84
N PHE A 154 6.21 -3.36 -13.67
CA PHE A 154 5.24 -4.46 -13.79
C PHE A 154 5.07 -4.95 -15.22
N ALA A 155 5.26 -4.09 -16.23
CA ALA A 155 5.36 -4.54 -17.62
C ALA A 155 6.57 -5.47 -17.85
N SER A 156 7.74 -5.16 -17.28
CA SER A 156 8.92 -6.02 -17.35
C SER A 156 8.72 -7.32 -16.58
N GLN A 157 8.17 -7.24 -15.37
CA GLN A 157 7.87 -8.43 -14.54
C GLN A 157 6.87 -9.37 -15.22
N ALA A 158 5.84 -8.82 -15.84
CA ALA A 158 4.89 -9.61 -16.61
C ALA A 158 5.56 -10.41 -17.73
N GLN A 159 6.47 -9.77 -18.47
CA GLN A 159 7.23 -10.46 -19.53
C GLN A 159 8.14 -11.56 -18.96
N GLU A 160 8.81 -11.32 -17.84
CA GLU A 160 9.65 -12.32 -17.15
C GLU A 160 8.81 -13.53 -16.67
N LEU A 161 7.55 -13.30 -16.31
CA LEU A 161 6.59 -14.33 -15.90
C LEU A 161 5.88 -15.01 -17.09
N GLY A 162 6.20 -14.62 -18.34
CA GLY A 162 5.57 -15.14 -19.55
C GLY A 162 4.18 -14.59 -19.82
N LEU A 163 3.78 -13.49 -19.15
CA LEU A 163 2.46 -12.87 -19.33
C LEU A 163 2.49 -11.79 -20.42
N GLN A 164 1.51 -11.81 -21.30
CA GLN A 164 1.30 -10.85 -22.38
C GLN A 164 -0.06 -10.18 -22.20
N PHE A 165 -0.04 -8.90 -21.84
CA PHE A 165 -1.25 -8.11 -21.68
C PHE A 165 -1.76 -7.60 -23.04
N VAL A 166 -3.02 -7.88 -23.36
CA VAL A 166 -3.66 -7.53 -24.63
C VAL A 166 -4.34 -6.15 -24.49
N GLY A 167 -4.02 -5.23 -25.42
CA GLY A 167 -4.61 -3.87 -25.42
C GLY A 167 -4.31 -3.09 -24.13
N ASP A 168 -5.35 -2.58 -23.48
CA ASP A 168 -5.23 -1.76 -22.26
C ASP A 168 -5.30 -2.59 -20.96
N SER A 169 -5.20 -3.92 -21.04
CA SER A 169 -5.39 -4.81 -19.87
C SER A 169 -4.36 -4.57 -18.76
N LEU A 170 -3.11 -4.24 -19.08
CA LEU A 170 -2.12 -3.87 -18.07
C LEU A 170 -2.51 -2.56 -17.36
N ASP A 171 -2.99 -1.57 -18.09
CA ASP A 171 -3.43 -0.31 -17.49
C ASP A 171 -4.64 -0.52 -16.58
N GLN A 172 -5.55 -1.41 -16.96
CA GLN A 172 -6.68 -1.80 -16.12
C GLN A 172 -6.23 -2.51 -14.83
N LEU A 173 -5.26 -3.42 -14.93
CA LEU A 173 -4.67 -4.09 -13.75
C LEU A 173 -4.04 -3.07 -12.79
N LEU A 174 -3.23 -2.15 -13.33
CA LEU A 174 -2.59 -1.09 -12.53
C LEU A 174 -3.61 -0.23 -11.79
N LEU A 175 -4.68 0.15 -12.49
CA LEU A 175 -5.76 0.95 -11.93
C LEU A 175 -6.53 0.20 -10.84
N LYS A 176 -6.93 -1.04 -11.12
CA LYS A 176 -7.69 -1.89 -10.20
C LYS A 176 -6.89 -2.18 -8.93
N SER A 177 -5.57 -2.31 -9.06
CA SER A 177 -4.64 -2.47 -7.94
C SER A 177 -4.26 -1.15 -7.26
N GLY A 178 -4.78 0.00 -7.69
CA GLY A 178 -4.47 1.31 -7.12
C GLY A 178 -3.00 1.72 -7.22
N TYR A 179 -2.24 1.16 -8.17
CA TYR A 179 -0.79 1.29 -8.26
C TYR A 179 -0.02 0.82 -7.01
N ASP A 180 -0.69 0.09 -6.12
CA ASP A 180 -0.06 -0.51 -4.94
C ASP A 180 0.87 -1.65 -5.36
N PHE A 181 2.12 -1.59 -4.91
CA PHE A 181 3.14 -2.57 -5.30
C PHE A 181 2.79 -3.98 -4.82
N GLY A 182 2.34 -4.13 -3.59
CA GLY A 182 1.99 -5.42 -2.98
C GLY A 182 0.77 -6.06 -3.65
N GLU A 183 -0.26 -5.27 -3.93
CA GLU A 183 -1.45 -5.75 -4.63
C GLU A 183 -1.13 -6.15 -6.08
N LEU A 184 -0.30 -5.38 -6.78
CA LEU A 184 0.15 -5.73 -8.13
C LEU A 184 0.94 -7.04 -8.17
N GLN A 185 1.81 -7.29 -7.19
CA GLN A 185 2.55 -8.55 -7.09
C GLN A 185 1.60 -9.75 -6.90
N LYS A 186 0.63 -9.62 -5.99
CA LYS A 186 -0.37 -10.66 -5.75
C LYS A 186 -1.21 -10.92 -7.00
N ASN A 187 -1.70 -9.86 -7.64
CA ASN A 187 -2.57 -9.97 -8.80
C ASN A 187 -1.84 -10.55 -10.03
N LEU A 188 -0.54 -10.22 -10.23
CA LEU A 188 0.27 -10.87 -11.26
C LEU A 188 0.43 -12.36 -10.99
N ALA A 189 0.69 -12.75 -9.74
CA ALA A 189 0.80 -14.17 -9.39
C ALA A 189 -0.52 -14.93 -9.60
N LEU A 190 -1.67 -14.31 -9.28
CA LEU A 190 -2.99 -14.87 -9.56
C LEU A 190 -3.22 -15.06 -11.06
N LEU A 191 -2.93 -14.05 -11.88
CA LEU A 191 -3.09 -14.10 -13.33
C LEU A 191 -2.16 -15.14 -13.96
N GLN A 192 -0.94 -15.27 -13.47
CA GLN A 192 0.01 -16.30 -13.91
C GLN A 192 -0.51 -17.71 -13.61
N ALA A 193 -1.10 -17.93 -12.44
CA ALA A 193 -1.66 -19.21 -12.08
C ALA A 193 -2.97 -19.55 -12.83
N TYR A 194 -3.71 -18.51 -13.25
CA TYR A 194 -4.98 -18.67 -13.95
C TYR A 194 -4.83 -18.98 -15.44
N LYS A 195 -3.87 -18.33 -16.13
CA LYS A 195 -3.70 -18.40 -17.58
C LYS A 195 -2.48 -19.19 -17.99
N GLU A 196 -2.70 -20.41 -18.48
CA GLU A 196 -1.62 -21.28 -18.97
C GLU A 196 -0.96 -20.75 -20.27
N ASP A 197 -1.74 -20.08 -21.15
CA ASP A 197 -1.23 -19.50 -22.40
C ASP A 197 -0.56 -18.13 -22.21
N GLY A 198 -0.65 -17.56 -21.01
CA GLY A 198 -0.05 -16.28 -20.63
C GLY A 198 -0.70 -15.05 -21.27
N GLN A 199 -1.74 -15.17 -22.10
CA GLN A 199 -2.42 -14.02 -22.71
C GLN A 199 -3.51 -13.44 -21.79
N ILE A 200 -3.28 -12.25 -21.25
CA ILE A 200 -4.18 -11.61 -20.29
C ILE A 200 -5.05 -10.56 -20.99
N THR A 201 -6.35 -10.78 -20.98
CA THR A 201 -7.38 -9.88 -21.52
C THR A 201 -8.01 -9.03 -20.41
N LEU A 202 -8.89 -8.09 -20.79
CA LEU A 202 -9.68 -7.32 -19.82
C LEU A 202 -10.65 -8.20 -19.04
N GLU A 203 -11.26 -9.20 -19.72
CA GLU A 203 -12.16 -10.15 -19.09
C GLU A 203 -11.46 -10.98 -18.01
N ASP A 204 -10.23 -11.45 -18.28
CA ASP A 204 -9.44 -12.17 -17.28
C ASP A 204 -9.16 -11.34 -16.02
N ILE A 205 -8.89 -10.05 -16.19
CA ILE A 205 -8.68 -9.14 -15.05
C ILE A 205 -9.98 -8.95 -14.26
N GLU A 206 -11.11 -8.82 -14.92
CA GLU A 206 -12.41 -8.68 -14.25
C GLU A 206 -12.81 -9.93 -13.50
N GLU A 207 -12.49 -11.11 -14.03
CA GLU A 207 -12.82 -12.40 -13.44
C GLU A 207 -11.89 -12.78 -12.27
N VAL A 208 -10.58 -12.60 -12.46
CA VAL A 208 -9.54 -13.14 -11.56
C VAL A 208 -9.15 -12.16 -10.47
N VAL A 209 -9.01 -10.88 -10.81
CA VAL A 209 -8.54 -9.88 -9.83
C VAL A 209 -9.66 -9.50 -8.87
N PRO A 210 -9.51 -9.73 -7.57
CA PRO A 210 -10.55 -9.44 -6.58
C PRO A 210 -11.02 -7.99 -6.66
N LYS A 211 -12.31 -7.78 -6.48
CA LYS A 211 -12.87 -6.42 -6.35
C LYS A 211 -12.38 -5.78 -5.07
N THR A 212 -11.89 -4.56 -5.18
CA THR A 212 -11.58 -3.73 -4.01
C THR A 212 -12.87 -3.24 -3.34
N LEU A 213 -12.78 -2.78 -2.10
CA LEU A 213 -13.92 -2.13 -1.45
C LEU A 213 -14.40 -0.91 -2.27
N GLN A 214 -13.48 -0.20 -2.93
CA GLN A 214 -13.80 0.93 -3.78
C GLN A 214 -14.63 0.50 -5.01
N ASP A 215 -14.30 -0.64 -5.63
CA ASP A 215 -15.07 -1.20 -6.75
C ASP A 215 -16.46 -1.62 -6.29
N ASN A 216 -16.57 -2.28 -5.14
CA ASN A 216 -17.84 -2.66 -4.55
C ASN A 216 -18.73 -1.44 -4.25
N ILE A 217 -18.14 -0.36 -3.73
CA ILE A 217 -18.90 0.89 -3.48
C ILE A 217 -19.29 1.57 -4.80
N PHE A 218 -18.45 1.48 -5.83
CA PHE A 218 -18.83 1.95 -7.17
C PHE A 218 -20.05 1.18 -7.68
N ASP A 219 -20.01 -0.15 -7.61
CA ASP A 219 -21.15 -1.01 -8.01
C ASP A 219 -22.40 -0.68 -7.17
N LEU A 220 -22.25 -0.54 -5.86
CA LEU A 220 -23.33 -0.13 -4.96
C LEU A 220 -23.96 1.19 -5.39
N THR A 221 -23.14 2.17 -5.74
CA THR A 221 -23.61 3.48 -6.23
C THR A 221 -24.38 3.32 -7.54
N GLN A 222 -23.88 2.50 -8.49
CA GLN A 222 -24.61 2.22 -9.73
C GLN A 222 -25.96 1.55 -9.49
N MET A 223 -26.03 0.59 -8.55
CA MET A 223 -27.28 -0.05 -8.16
C MET A 223 -28.28 0.95 -7.57
N ILE A 224 -27.82 1.85 -6.69
CA ILE A 224 -28.64 2.94 -6.12
C ILE A 224 -29.20 3.84 -7.24
N LEU A 225 -28.34 4.32 -8.14
CA LEU A 225 -28.71 5.19 -9.24
C LEU A 225 -29.68 4.53 -10.25
N LYS A 226 -29.64 3.20 -10.38
CA LYS A 226 -30.55 2.42 -11.21
C LYS A 226 -31.78 1.92 -10.43
N ARG A 227 -31.93 2.30 -9.17
CA ARG A 227 -33.02 1.84 -8.26
C ARG A 227 -33.07 0.30 -8.07
N GLN A 228 -31.93 -0.37 -8.20
CA GLN A 228 -31.78 -1.82 -8.01
C GLN A 228 -31.58 -2.16 -6.54
N ILE A 229 -32.57 -1.85 -5.70
CA ILE A 229 -32.43 -1.86 -4.24
C ILE A 229 -32.13 -3.24 -3.67
N ASP A 230 -32.76 -4.29 -4.19
CA ASP A 230 -32.51 -5.65 -3.70
C ASP A 230 -31.07 -6.08 -3.96
N GLN A 231 -30.51 -5.73 -5.11
CA GLN A 231 -29.11 -6.00 -5.43
C GLN A 231 -28.17 -5.17 -4.54
N ALA A 232 -28.48 -3.90 -4.33
CA ALA A 232 -27.73 -3.03 -3.43
C ALA A 232 -27.68 -3.59 -2.00
N ARG A 233 -28.82 -4.06 -1.47
CA ARG A 233 -28.89 -4.67 -0.12
C ARG A 233 -28.12 -5.99 -0.04
N ASN A 234 -28.17 -6.82 -1.07
CA ASN A 234 -27.38 -8.05 -1.11
C ASN A 234 -25.88 -7.75 -1.08
N LEU A 235 -25.41 -6.80 -1.89
CA LEU A 235 -24.01 -6.38 -1.88
C LEU A 235 -23.59 -5.82 -0.50
N VAL A 236 -24.43 -5.02 0.13
CA VAL A 236 -24.16 -4.51 1.49
C VAL A 236 -24.09 -5.65 2.50
N LYS A 237 -24.97 -6.64 2.41
CA LYS A 237 -24.94 -7.83 3.26
C LYS A 237 -23.62 -8.61 3.09
N ASP A 238 -23.15 -8.77 1.85
CA ASP A 238 -21.88 -9.44 1.58
C ASP A 238 -20.68 -8.64 2.14
N LEU A 239 -20.69 -7.31 2.03
CA LEU A 239 -19.67 -6.44 2.60
C LEU A 239 -19.64 -6.53 4.13
N ARG A 240 -20.80 -6.58 4.80
CA ARG A 240 -20.91 -6.82 6.25
C ARG A 240 -20.31 -8.18 6.66
N LEU A 241 -20.58 -9.22 5.89
CA LEU A 241 -20.00 -10.55 6.12
C LEU A 241 -18.46 -10.56 5.95
N GLN A 242 -17.92 -9.67 5.13
CA GLN A 242 -16.48 -9.44 4.97
C GLN A 242 -15.89 -8.57 6.10
N GLY A 243 -16.71 -8.10 7.05
CA GLY A 243 -16.28 -7.28 8.18
C GLY A 243 -16.23 -5.78 7.90
N GLU A 244 -16.81 -5.30 6.80
CA GLU A 244 -16.88 -3.88 6.51
C GLU A 244 -17.95 -3.19 7.37
N ASP A 245 -17.58 -2.02 7.94
CA ASP A 245 -18.46 -1.24 8.81
C ASP A 245 -19.23 -0.16 8.03
N GLU A 246 -20.48 0.09 8.39
CA GLU A 246 -21.37 1.05 7.73
C GLU A 246 -20.80 2.47 7.71
N ILE A 247 -20.12 2.89 8.77
CA ILE A 247 -19.49 4.22 8.84
C ILE A 247 -18.42 4.35 7.74
N LYS A 248 -17.65 3.28 7.54
CA LYS A 248 -16.65 3.22 6.47
C LYS A 248 -17.31 3.25 5.08
N LEU A 249 -18.38 2.47 4.90
CA LEU A 249 -19.14 2.46 3.65
C LEU A 249 -19.74 3.83 3.33
N ILE A 250 -20.34 4.50 4.33
CA ILE A 250 -20.87 5.86 4.20
C ILE A 250 -19.77 6.85 3.81
N ALA A 251 -18.60 6.78 4.45
CA ALA A 251 -17.50 7.69 4.14
C ALA A 251 -17.03 7.59 2.68
N ILE A 252 -16.96 6.36 2.14
CA ILE A 252 -16.57 6.12 0.74
C ILE A 252 -17.68 6.58 -0.21
N LEU A 253 -18.96 6.28 0.07
CA LEU A 253 -20.12 6.76 -0.70
C LEU A 253 -20.17 8.29 -0.75
N LEU A 254 -19.98 8.97 0.39
CA LEU A 254 -19.89 10.43 0.44
C LEU A 254 -18.77 10.97 -0.43
N GLY A 255 -17.61 10.31 -0.41
CA GLY A 255 -16.49 10.65 -1.29
C GLY A 255 -16.87 10.57 -2.77
N GLN A 256 -17.60 9.53 -3.17
CA GLN A 256 -18.04 9.31 -4.55
C GLN A 256 -19.10 10.32 -5.00
N PHE A 257 -20.12 10.57 -4.19
CA PHE A 257 -21.14 11.59 -4.51
C PHE A 257 -20.55 13.00 -4.53
N ARG A 258 -19.59 13.30 -3.67
CA ARG A 258 -18.81 14.54 -3.70
C ARG A 258 -18.05 14.69 -5.02
N MET A 259 -17.36 13.63 -5.45
CA MET A 259 -16.66 13.63 -6.74
C MET A 259 -17.62 13.86 -7.89
N PHE A 260 -18.78 13.20 -7.92
CA PHE A 260 -19.81 13.45 -8.95
C PHE A 260 -20.25 14.91 -8.97
N SER A 261 -20.46 15.53 -7.80
CA SER A 261 -20.84 16.93 -7.69
C SER A 261 -19.77 17.87 -8.23
N GLN A 262 -18.52 17.66 -7.82
CA GLN A 262 -17.39 18.49 -8.24
C GLN A 262 -17.13 18.37 -9.75
N VAL A 263 -17.10 17.14 -10.27
CA VAL A 263 -16.92 16.87 -11.71
C VAL A 263 -18.03 17.51 -12.53
N LYS A 264 -19.29 17.44 -12.05
CA LYS A 264 -20.42 18.07 -12.72
C LYS A 264 -20.29 19.59 -12.74
N ILE A 265 -19.95 20.22 -11.63
CA ILE A 265 -19.73 21.68 -11.55
C ILE A 265 -18.65 22.10 -12.53
N PHE A 266 -17.48 21.49 -12.50
CA PHE A 266 -16.38 21.83 -13.40
C PHE A 266 -16.71 21.57 -14.87
N SER A 267 -17.48 20.51 -15.16
CA SER A 267 -17.96 20.24 -16.52
C SER A 267 -18.97 21.31 -17.01
N GLU A 268 -19.85 21.81 -16.14
CA GLU A 268 -20.79 22.88 -16.44
C GLU A 268 -20.08 24.26 -16.63
N GLU A 269 -18.93 24.44 -15.99
CA GLU A 269 -18.01 25.56 -16.20
C GLU A 269 -17.17 25.44 -17.49
N GLY A 270 -17.34 24.36 -18.25
CA GLY A 270 -16.66 24.12 -19.52
C GLY A 270 -15.23 23.57 -19.42
N GLN A 271 -14.82 23.09 -18.27
CA GLN A 271 -13.50 22.48 -18.12
C GLN A 271 -13.42 21.13 -18.87
N SER A 272 -12.29 20.91 -19.55
CA SER A 272 -11.96 19.61 -20.13
C SER A 272 -11.63 18.55 -19.06
N GLU A 273 -11.68 17.26 -19.41
CA GLU A 273 -11.36 16.15 -18.50
C GLU A 273 -10.00 16.35 -17.81
N ASN A 274 -8.96 16.73 -18.56
CA ASN A 274 -7.62 16.97 -17.99
C ASN A 274 -7.59 18.16 -17.02
N GLN A 275 -8.34 19.21 -17.28
CA GLN A 275 -8.47 20.35 -16.37
C GLN A 275 -9.20 19.96 -15.10
N ILE A 276 -10.27 19.16 -15.20
CA ILE A 276 -11.00 18.65 -14.04
C ILE A 276 -10.09 17.78 -13.17
N VAL A 277 -9.27 16.89 -13.77
CA VAL A 277 -8.27 16.10 -13.03
C VAL A 277 -7.30 17.01 -12.28
N ALA A 278 -6.80 18.07 -12.91
CA ALA A 278 -5.89 19.02 -12.29
C ALA A 278 -6.56 19.77 -11.12
N SER A 279 -7.76 20.31 -11.34
CA SER A 279 -8.52 21.05 -10.32
C SER A 279 -8.87 20.19 -9.11
N LEU A 280 -9.30 18.94 -9.33
CA LEU A 280 -9.60 17.99 -8.25
C LEU A 280 -8.34 17.57 -7.49
N SER A 281 -7.21 17.42 -8.18
CA SER A 281 -5.92 17.08 -7.54
C SER A 281 -5.44 18.22 -6.64
N GLU A 282 -5.59 19.47 -7.08
CA GLU A 282 -5.28 20.66 -6.29
C GLU A 282 -6.19 20.76 -5.05
N LEU A 283 -7.50 20.62 -5.22
CA LEU A 283 -8.48 20.68 -4.12
C LEU A 283 -8.28 19.60 -3.07
N SER A 284 -7.89 18.38 -3.49
CA SER A 284 -7.71 17.25 -2.58
C SER A 284 -6.32 17.17 -1.97
N GLY A 285 -5.35 17.95 -2.48
CA GLY A 285 -3.94 17.85 -2.10
C GLY A 285 -3.26 16.54 -2.51
N ARG A 286 -3.91 15.74 -3.35
CA ARG A 286 -3.42 14.45 -3.85
C ARG A 286 -3.77 14.27 -5.32
N LYS A 287 -2.96 13.48 -6.02
CA LYS A 287 -3.24 13.17 -7.43
C LYS A 287 -4.54 12.38 -7.56
N VAL A 288 -5.46 12.90 -8.36
CA VAL A 288 -6.73 12.23 -8.67
C VAL A 288 -6.55 11.38 -9.93
N ASN A 289 -7.07 10.15 -9.90
CA ASN A 289 -6.99 9.23 -11.01
C ASN A 289 -7.87 9.71 -12.19
N PRO A 290 -7.30 9.92 -13.40
CA PRO A 290 -8.07 10.38 -14.57
C PRO A 290 -9.25 9.47 -14.92
N TYR A 291 -9.12 8.16 -14.74
CA TYR A 291 -10.21 7.24 -15.03
C TYR A 291 -11.40 7.40 -14.07
N GLN A 292 -11.15 7.68 -12.79
CA GLN A 292 -12.23 8.01 -11.84
C GLN A 292 -12.99 9.27 -12.30
N VAL A 293 -12.28 10.26 -12.81
CA VAL A 293 -12.90 11.48 -13.37
C VAL A 293 -13.70 11.16 -14.62
N LYS A 294 -13.17 10.35 -15.54
CA LYS A 294 -13.87 9.92 -16.75
C LYS A 294 -15.18 9.18 -16.42
N PHE A 295 -15.16 8.24 -15.49
CA PHE A 295 -16.37 7.56 -15.03
C PHE A 295 -17.34 8.53 -14.34
N ALA A 296 -16.83 9.38 -13.46
CA ALA A 296 -17.65 10.39 -12.78
C ALA A 296 -18.32 11.36 -13.76
N LEU A 297 -17.63 11.79 -14.82
CA LEU A 297 -18.18 12.60 -15.91
C LEU A 297 -19.34 11.87 -16.62
N ARG A 298 -19.15 10.60 -16.94
CA ARG A 298 -20.18 9.81 -17.61
C ARG A 298 -21.43 9.67 -16.73
N ASP A 299 -21.23 9.32 -15.46
CA ASP A 299 -22.32 8.95 -14.56
C ASP A 299 -23.05 10.20 -14.02
N SER A 300 -22.32 11.29 -13.76
CA SER A 300 -22.92 12.55 -13.27
C SER A 300 -23.72 13.33 -14.32
N ARG A 301 -23.56 13.04 -15.62
CA ARG A 301 -24.27 13.78 -16.70
C ARG A 301 -25.78 13.81 -16.52
N LYS A 302 -26.37 12.69 -16.09
CA LYS A 302 -27.83 12.53 -15.92
C LYS A 302 -28.33 12.94 -14.53
N LEU A 303 -27.43 13.23 -13.58
CA LEU A 303 -27.77 13.59 -12.22
C LEU A 303 -27.87 15.09 -12.04
N SER A 304 -28.88 15.57 -11.31
CA SER A 304 -28.95 16.99 -10.95
C SER A 304 -28.06 17.31 -9.75
N LEU A 305 -27.54 18.54 -9.69
CA LEU A 305 -26.78 19.00 -8.51
C LEU A 305 -27.66 18.96 -7.23
N SER A 306 -28.97 19.20 -7.36
CA SER A 306 -29.93 19.10 -6.25
C SER A 306 -29.99 17.67 -5.71
N PHE A 307 -30.10 16.67 -6.57
CA PHE A 307 -30.07 15.26 -6.18
C PHE A 307 -28.75 14.90 -5.49
N LEU A 308 -27.61 15.26 -6.09
CA LEU A 308 -26.30 14.95 -5.53
C LEU A 308 -26.10 15.57 -4.13
N LYS A 309 -26.57 16.81 -3.95
CA LYS A 309 -26.58 17.48 -2.64
C LYS A 309 -27.47 16.75 -1.64
N GLN A 310 -28.69 16.37 -2.03
CA GLN A 310 -29.62 15.66 -1.17
C GLN A 310 -29.09 14.29 -0.77
N ALA A 311 -28.48 13.55 -1.70
CA ALA A 311 -27.84 12.25 -1.40
C ALA A 311 -26.71 12.40 -0.38
N MET A 312 -25.83 13.40 -0.55
CA MET A 312 -24.77 13.67 0.43
C MET A 312 -25.35 14.04 1.81
N MET A 313 -26.38 14.89 1.85
CA MET A 313 -27.04 15.25 3.12
C MET A 313 -27.64 14.02 3.82
N THR A 314 -28.31 13.13 3.08
CA THR A 314 -28.86 11.89 3.63
C THR A 314 -27.76 11.02 4.26
N PHE A 315 -26.62 10.85 3.60
CA PHE A 315 -25.51 10.06 4.17
C PHE A 315 -24.84 10.75 5.37
N ILE A 316 -24.69 12.08 5.37
CA ILE A 316 -24.17 12.85 6.52
C ILE A 316 -25.07 12.70 7.73
N GLU A 317 -26.39 12.85 7.55
CA GLU A 317 -27.38 12.69 8.62
C GLU A 317 -27.38 11.25 9.15
N THR A 318 -27.21 10.27 8.27
CA THR A 318 -27.13 8.85 8.64
C THR A 318 -25.85 8.55 9.44
N ASP A 319 -24.69 9.06 9.01
CA ASP A 319 -23.43 8.93 9.76
C ASP A 319 -23.54 9.55 11.16
N TYR A 320 -24.16 10.72 11.27
CA TYR A 320 -24.42 11.36 12.55
C TYR A 320 -25.35 10.53 13.43
N ALA A 321 -26.45 10.01 12.87
CA ALA A 321 -27.42 9.20 13.61
C ALA A 321 -26.81 7.89 14.13
N ILE A 322 -25.95 7.25 13.33
CA ILE A 322 -25.21 6.04 13.76
C ILE A 322 -24.25 6.38 14.90
N LYS A 323 -23.45 7.43 14.76
CA LYS A 323 -22.47 7.85 15.76
C LYS A 323 -23.12 8.35 17.07
N SER A 324 -24.33 8.90 17.00
CA SER A 324 -25.10 9.31 18.18
C SER A 324 -25.88 8.17 18.83
N GLY A 325 -25.87 6.97 18.26
CA GLY A 325 -26.54 5.79 18.83
C GLY A 325 -28.07 5.88 18.78
N THR A 326 -28.64 6.63 17.82
CA THR A 326 -30.10 6.88 17.77
C THR A 326 -30.88 5.61 17.43
N TYR A 327 -30.35 4.79 16.49
CA TYR A 327 -30.93 3.52 16.06
C TYR A 327 -29.82 2.56 15.64
N ASP A 328 -30.23 1.31 15.35
CA ASP A 328 -29.34 0.30 14.79
C ASP A 328 -28.68 0.76 13.48
N LYS A 329 -27.38 0.55 13.36
CA LYS A 329 -26.58 1.07 12.25
C LYS A 329 -26.95 0.43 10.90
N ASP A 330 -27.27 -0.86 10.91
CA ASP A 330 -27.66 -1.60 9.70
C ASP A 330 -28.98 -1.08 9.15
N TYR A 331 -29.94 -0.85 10.07
CA TYR A 331 -31.23 -0.28 9.72
C TYR A 331 -31.11 1.15 9.16
N LEU A 332 -30.32 2.01 9.81
CA LEU A 332 -30.12 3.39 9.35
C LEU A 332 -29.45 3.45 7.97
N PHE A 333 -28.47 2.58 7.74
CA PHE A 333 -27.78 2.51 6.46
C PHE A 333 -28.71 2.03 5.33
N ASP A 334 -29.44 0.94 5.55
CA ASP A 334 -30.43 0.43 4.59
C ASP A 334 -31.51 1.48 4.26
N LEU A 335 -31.97 2.22 5.26
CA LEU A 335 -32.93 3.32 5.07
C LEU A 335 -32.33 4.47 4.23
N ALA A 336 -31.06 4.80 4.44
CA ALA A 336 -30.38 5.82 3.65
C ALA A 336 -30.27 5.43 2.18
N LEU A 337 -29.91 4.17 1.89
CA LEU A 337 -29.87 3.64 0.52
C LEU A 337 -31.23 3.78 -0.17
N LEU A 338 -32.31 3.40 0.52
CA LEU A 338 -33.68 3.54 0.03
C LEU A 338 -34.07 4.99 -0.25
N LYS A 339 -33.77 5.90 0.67
CA LYS A 339 -34.07 7.35 0.51
C LYS A 339 -33.35 7.93 -0.70
N VAL A 340 -32.04 7.63 -0.85
CA VAL A 340 -31.25 8.13 -1.98
C VAL A 340 -31.76 7.56 -3.30
N ALA A 341 -32.03 6.25 -3.36
CA ALA A 341 -32.53 5.62 -4.59
C ALA A 341 -33.92 6.15 -5.02
N ASN A 342 -34.78 6.48 -4.07
CA ASN A 342 -36.10 7.04 -4.38
C ASN A 342 -36.06 8.51 -4.80
N SER A 343 -34.94 9.21 -4.54
CA SER A 343 -34.74 10.62 -4.93
C SER A 343 -34.04 10.82 -6.28
N VAL A 344 -33.58 9.76 -6.92
CA VAL A 344 -32.93 9.73 -8.25
C VAL A 344 -33.85 10.22 -9.36
#